data_1a2e3e3b3907d717f93e0c137681000f
#
_entry.id   1a2e3e3b3907d717f93e0c137681000f
#
_cell.length_a   1.000
_cell.length_b   1.000
_cell.length_c   1.000
_cell.angle_alpha   90.00
_cell.angle_beta   90.00
_cell.angle_gamma   90.00
#
_symmetry.space_group_name_H-M   'P 1'
#
loop_
_entity.id
_entity.type
_entity.pdbx_description
1 polymer ?
#
loop_
_entity_poly.entity_id
_entity_poly.type
_entity_poly.pdbx_seq_one_letter_code
_entity_poly.pdbx_strand_id
1 'polypeptide(L)'
;LFSNTFVTNDAEWAEIEGDGQVEGIIKFDNSSDAASSYMPGGYNGEYTVIEAYKLNGKKLWWINCGPNMTDFQNNETNIIAYDWDEDGKAECVLRGADGMVIHMADGTTQTIGDSTKNYRATGGSSGQFFVHEGSEFLIYMNGETGKPYQVLTYPLKRLEDGETDLEKAWGDGYGHRSTKHFFGAPYLDGKKPSIFLARGIYTRHKMIAYDVDPATHSLNVRWTWNCNNSSSPWYGEGYHNYGIADVDWDGRDEIVYGSMVIDDNGHGLSTTGLGHGDAQHCGDFNPYIHGQEIFNCNETQPINNYRDATTSKIYYRTTGSNDAGRAIAGNFSDDYPGAIGLSAYDSPISLVKNGHIDGMSSTGITENFRIYWDGDLNEESMDYTNGK
;
A
#
# COMPACT_ATOMS: atom_id res chain seq x y z
N LEU A 1 -6.13 -18.84 19.58
CA LEU A 1 -5.85 -17.46 19.98
C LEU A 1 -6.77 -16.48 19.29
N PHE A 2 -7.15 -16.72 18.06
CA PHE A 2 -8.01 -15.84 17.27
C PHE A 2 -9.44 -16.36 17.24
N SER A 3 -10.40 -15.46 17.16
CA SER A 3 -11.80 -15.82 16.97
C SER A 3 -11.96 -16.55 15.62
N ASN A 4 -12.68 -17.68 15.61
CA ASN A 4 -13.02 -18.35 14.34
C ASN A 4 -14.01 -17.53 13.47
N THR A 5 -14.37 -16.35 13.92
CA THR A 5 -15.36 -15.48 13.29
C THR A 5 -14.73 -14.53 12.28
N PHE A 6 -13.43 -14.24 12.43
CA PHE A 6 -12.69 -13.31 11.58
C PHE A 6 -11.61 -14.04 10.80
N VAL A 7 -11.32 -13.51 9.61
CA VAL A 7 -10.19 -13.92 8.78
C VAL A 7 -9.13 -12.84 8.89
N THR A 8 -7.90 -13.24 9.20
CA THR A 8 -6.74 -12.34 9.17
C THR A 8 -6.51 -11.91 7.74
N ASN A 9 -6.43 -10.61 7.52
CA ASN A 9 -6.32 -10.05 6.16
C ASN A 9 -5.00 -9.33 5.94
N ASP A 10 -4.47 -8.67 6.97
CA ASP A 10 -3.24 -7.92 6.90
C ASP A 10 -2.56 -7.88 8.27
N ALA A 11 -1.25 -7.71 8.30
CA ALA A 11 -0.50 -7.63 9.55
C ALA A 11 0.75 -6.77 9.38
N GLU A 12 1.00 -5.90 10.36
CA GLU A 12 2.25 -5.20 10.55
C GLU A 12 3.00 -5.80 11.74
N TRP A 13 4.31 -5.82 11.65
CA TRP A 13 5.18 -6.30 12.71
C TRP A 13 6.18 -5.23 13.07
N ALA A 14 6.12 -4.75 14.31
CA ALA A 14 6.98 -3.67 14.78
C ALA A 14 7.30 -3.85 16.27
N GLU A 15 8.45 -3.31 16.68
CA GLU A 15 8.79 -3.15 18.08
C GLU A 15 8.04 -1.94 18.64
N ILE A 16 6.96 -2.16 19.40
CA ILE A 16 6.12 -1.07 19.92
C ILE A 16 6.28 -0.85 21.43
N GLU A 17 6.95 -1.75 22.16
CA GLU A 17 7.12 -1.66 23.60
C GLU A 17 8.55 -1.31 24.04
N GLY A 18 9.54 -1.41 23.15
CA GLY A 18 10.95 -1.14 23.45
C GLY A 18 11.64 -2.26 24.24
N ASP A 19 11.12 -3.49 24.17
CA ASP A 19 11.66 -4.62 24.91
C ASP A 19 12.56 -5.56 24.05
N GLY A 20 12.75 -5.21 22.78
CA GLY A 20 13.57 -5.95 21.80
C GLY A 20 12.85 -7.12 21.14
N GLN A 21 11.52 -7.19 21.28
CA GLN A 21 10.68 -8.17 20.60
C GLN A 21 9.62 -7.43 19.77
N VAL A 22 9.38 -7.92 18.58
CA VAL A 22 8.31 -7.36 17.74
C VAL A 22 6.93 -7.79 18.22
N GLU A 23 5.97 -6.90 18.09
CA GLU A 23 4.55 -7.15 18.25
C GLU A 23 3.86 -7.27 16.91
N GLY A 24 2.76 -8.01 16.89
CA GLY A 24 1.89 -8.11 15.71
C GLY A 24 0.69 -7.18 15.82
N ILE A 25 0.54 -6.29 14.85
CA ILE A 25 -0.66 -5.48 14.66
C ILE A 25 -1.45 -6.12 13.53
N ILE A 26 -2.56 -6.75 13.87
CA ILE A 26 -3.27 -7.66 12.97
C ILE A 26 -4.64 -7.08 12.65
N LYS A 27 -4.91 -6.94 11.36
CA LYS A 27 -6.22 -6.57 10.85
C LYS A 27 -7.05 -7.84 10.65
N PHE A 28 -8.22 -7.86 11.24
CA PHE A 28 -9.21 -8.91 11.07
C PHE A 28 -10.35 -8.38 10.22
N ASP A 29 -10.44 -8.89 9.02
CA ASP A 29 -11.60 -8.63 8.19
C ASP A 29 -12.80 -9.46 8.69
N ASN A 30 -13.95 -8.91 8.49
CA ASN A 30 -15.21 -9.56 8.82
C ASN A 30 -15.78 -10.39 7.66
N SER A 31 -15.04 -10.59 6.61
CA SER A 31 -15.45 -11.40 5.46
C SER A 31 -14.41 -12.47 5.17
N SER A 32 -14.89 -13.68 4.86
CA SER A 32 -14.03 -14.78 4.42
C SER A 32 -13.63 -14.69 2.96
N ASP A 33 -14.27 -13.81 2.21
CA ASP A 33 -14.08 -13.59 0.78
C ASP A 33 -14.60 -12.19 0.46
N ALA A 34 -13.69 -11.30 0.12
CA ALA A 34 -14.00 -9.90 -0.11
C ALA A 34 -15.06 -9.67 -1.20
N ALA A 35 -15.17 -10.55 -2.18
CA ALA A 35 -16.10 -10.39 -3.28
C ALA A 35 -17.50 -10.91 -2.99
N SER A 36 -17.62 -11.96 -2.19
CA SER A 36 -18.90 -12.69 -2.03
C SER A 36 -19.52 -12.56 -0.66
N SER A 37 -18.77 -12.19 0.35
CA SER A 37 -19.18 -12.27 1.75
C SER A 37 -19.24 -10.95 2.47
N TYR A 38 -19.03 -9.83 1.77
CA TYR A 38 -19.21 -8.53 2.38
C TYR A 38 -20.65 -8.35 2.89
N MET A 39 -20.75 -8.07 4.17
CA MET A 39 -22.03 -7.87 4.85
C MET A 39 -22.14 -6.44 5.36
N PRO A 40 -23.18 -5.69 5.00
CA PRO A 40 -23.43 -4.40 5.63
C PRO A 40 -23.52 -4.55 7.15
N GLY A 41 -22.66 -3.84 7.88
CA GLY A 41 -22.55 -4.03 9.34
C GLY A 41 -21.59 -5.13 9.77
N GLY A 42 -20.85 -5.73 8.81
CA GLY A 42 -19.83 -6.72 9.06
C GLY A 42 -20.31 -8.17 9.05
N TYR A 43 -19.36 -9.10 9.19
CA TYR A 43 -19.66 -10.53 9.35
C TYR A 43 -20.39 -10.75 10.69
N ASN A 44 -21.54 -11.41 10.66
CA ASN A 44 -22.41 -11.58 11.84
C ASN A 44 -22.77 -10.25 12.55
N GLY A 45 -22.78 -9.13 11.83
CA GLY A 45 -23.11 -7.82 12.40
C GLY A 45 -21.91 -7.07 12.98
N GLU A 46 -20.68 -7.59 12.82
CA GLU A 46 -19.48 -6.97 13.33
C GLU A 46 -18.69 -6.21 12.23
N TYR A 47 -17.87 -5.27 12.64
CA TYR A 47 -17.04 -4.45 11.77
C TYR A 47 -15.59 -4.97 11.76
N THR A 48 -14.80 -4.52 10.78
CA THR A 48 -13.36 -4.76 10.75
C THR A 48 -12.72 -4.31 12.05
N VAL A 49 -11.82 -5.10 12.60
CA VAL A 49 -11.06 -4.77 13.80
C VAL A 49 -9.56 -4.84 13.54
N ILE A 50 -8.80 -4.00 14.26
CA ILE A 50 -7.34 -4.04 14.30
C ILE A 50 -6.94 -4.34 15.73
N GLU A 51 -6.05 -5.28 15.94
CA GLU A 51 -5.65 -5.71 17.28
C GLU A 51 -4.12 -5.82 17.38
N ALA A 52 -3.53 -5.27 18.45
CA ALA A 52 -2.11 -5.40 18.74
C ALA A 52 -1.85 -6.51 19.75
N TYR A 53 -0.86 -7.37 19.46
CA TYR A 53 -0.54 -8.54 20.25
C TYR A 53 0.96 -8.70 20.47
N LYS A 54 1.34 -9.08 21.70
CA LYS A 54 2.64 -9.69 21.94
C LYS A 54 2.73 -11.08 21.32
N LEU A 55 3.94 -11.57 21.05
CA LEU A 55 4.19 -12.91 20.52
C LEU A 55 3.63 -14.04 21.43
N ASN A 56 3.45 -13.78 22.73
CA ASN A 56 2.83 -14.73 23.64
C ASN A 56 1.28 -14.74 23.58
N GLY A 57 0.69 -13.95 22.68
CA GLY A 57 -0.75 -13.85 22.48
C GLY A 57 -1.48 -12.89 23.42
N LYS A 58 -0.76 -12.11 24.24
CA LYS A 58 -1.39 -11.06 25.05
C LYS A 58 -1.80 -9.90 24.17
N LYS A 59 -3.10 -9.56 24.13
CA LYS A 59 -3.62 -8.38 23.47
C LYS A 59 -3.25 -7.13 24.29
N LEU A 60 -2.73 -6.11 23.59
CA LEU A 60 -2.34 -4.82 24.14
C LEU A 60 -3.49 -3.82 24.05
N TRP A 61 -3.94 -3.56 22.84
CA TRP A 61 -5.05 -2.66 22.53
C TRP A 61 -5.78 -3.16 21.27
N TRP A 62 -6.91 -2.53 20.95
CA TRP A 62 -7.64 -2.88 19.73
C TRP A 62 -8.53 -1.73 19.25
N ILE A 63 -8.90 -1.78 17.97
CA ILE A 63 -9.72 -0.78 17.30
C ILE A 63 -10.92 -1.47 16.67
N ASN A 64 -12.13 -1.00 17.01
CA ASN A 64 -13.32 -1.28 16.22
C ASN A 64 -13.43 -0.21 15.14
N CYS A 65 -13.26 -0.57 13.88
CA CYS A 65 -13.24 0.38 12.76
C CYS A 65 -14.61 1.02 12.48
N GLY A 66 -15.68 0.47 13.03
CA GLY A 66 -17.02 1.03 12.94
C GLY A 66 -17.69 0.88 11.57
N PRO A 67 -18.88 1.49 11.40
CA PRO A 67 -19.69 1.31 10.19
C PRO A 67 -19.15 2.02 8.95
N ASN A 68 -18.31 3.04 9.12
CA ASN A 68 -17.86 3.92 8.05
C ASN A 68 -16.45 3.61 7.54
N MET A 69 -15.88 2.49 8.00
CA MET A 69 -14.69 1.87 7.45
C MET A 69 -15.09 0.51 6.88
N THR A 70 -14.73 0.25 5.64
CA THR A 70 -14.92 -1.07 5.02
C THR A 70 -13.57 -1.57 4.54
N ASP A 71 -13.42 -2.87 4.47
CA ASP A 71 -12.23 -3.48 3.89
C ASP A 71 -12.54 -4.24 2.60
N PHE A 72 -13.55 -3.80 1.89
CA PHE A 72 -13.89 -4.36 0.60
C PHE A 72 -12.69 -4.24 -0.36
N GLN A 73 -12.21 -5.38 -0.85
CA GLN A 73 -11.02 -5.49 -1.70
C GLN A 73 -9.74 -4.89 -1.08
N ASN A 74 -9.60 -4.88 0.24
CA ASN A 74 -8.43 -4.37 0.98
C ASN A 74 -8.07 -2.92 0.65
N ASN A 75 -9.05 -2.07 0.41
CA ASN A 75 -8.81 -0.73 -0.09
C ASN A 75 -8.90 0.37 0.97
N GLU A 76 -9.64 0.15 2.06
CA GLU A 76 -10.02 1.25 2.94
C GLU A 76 -9.33 1.26 4.31
N THR A 77 -9.00 0.10 4.86
CA THR A 77 -8.51 -0.01 6.24
C THR A 77 -7.03 -0.35 6.26
N ASN A 78 -6.21 0.67 6.18
CA ASN A 78 -4.76 0.53 6.24
C ASN A 78 -4.23 1.07 7.57
N ILE A 79 -3.28 0.35 8.15
CA ILE A 79 -2.46 0.76 9.28
C ILE A 79 -1.00 0.47 8.94
N ILE A 80 -0.10 1.31 9.39
CA ILE A 80 1.33 1.10 9.32
C ILE A 80 1.95 1.43 10.67
N ALA A 81 2.97 0.69 11.05
CA ALA A 81 3.75 0.94 12.27
C ALA A 81 5.22 1.17 11.93
N TYR A 82 5.78 2.23 12.44
CA TYR A 82 7.19 2.59 12.29
C TYR A 82 7.64 3.49 13.44
N ASP A 83 8.93 3.51 13.74
CA ASP A 83 9.54 4.42 14.73
C ASP A 83 9.87 5.77 14.05
N TRP A 84 8.86 6.68 14.00
CA TRP A 84 9.02 7.98 13.32
C TRP A 84 9.69 9.04 14.20
N ASP A 85 9.67 8.89 15.51
CA ASP A 85 10.30 9.84 16.43
C ASP A 85 11.68 9.39 16.91
N GLU A 86 12.11 8.19 16.48
CA GLU A 86 13.43 7.59 16.74
C GLU A 86 13.67 7.33 18.25
N ASP A 87 12.62 7.03 19.02
CA ASP A 87 12.72 6.70 20.44
C ASP A 87 12.97 5.20 20.70
N GLY A 88 12.97 4.38 19.64
CA GLY A 88 13.14 2.92 19.68
C GLY A 88 11.82 2.16 19.83
N LYS A 89 10.67 2.82 19.72
CA LYS A 89 9.34 2.21 19.73
C LYS A 89 8.53 2.72 18.54
N ALA A 90 7.92 1.81 17.83
CA ALA A 90 7.10 2.21 16.70
C ALA A 90 5.77 2.82 17.13
N GLU A 91 5.37 3.88 16.45
CA GLU A 91 4.02 4.43 16.46
C GLU A 91 3.17 3.78 15.39
N CYS A 92 1.88 4.08 15.41
CA CYS A 92 0.96 3.67 14.37
C CYS A 92 0.31 4.86 13.67
N VAL A 93 0.16 4.74 12.35
CA VAL A 93 -0.61 5.68 11.52
C VAL A 93 -1.70 4.92 10.80
N LEU A 94 -2.91 5.44 10.86
CA LEU A 94 -4.06 4.84 10.16
C LEU A 94 -5.07 5.90 9.73
N ARG A 95 -5.90 5.53 8.75
CA ARG A 95 -7.11 6.28 8.42
C ARG A 95 -8.24 5.87 9.35
N GLY A 96 -9.02 6.81 9.83
CA GLY A 96 -10.24 6.59 10.59
C GLY A 96 -11.45 7.25 9.94
N ALA A 97 -12.64 6.91 10.44
CA ALA A 97 -13.90 7.49 10.02
C ALA A 97 -14.87 7.64 11.20
N ASP A 98 -15.99 8.32 10.98
CA ASP A 98 -17.04 8.49 11.97
C ASP A 98 -17.48 7.15 12.59
N GLY A 99 -17.51 7.08 13.92
CA GLY A 99 -17.95 5.90 14.67
C GLY A 99 -16.87 4.84 14.93
N MET A 100 -15.62 5.07 14.55
CA MET A 100 -14.50 4.24 14.99
C MET A 100 -14.28 4.37 16.50
N VAL A 101 -13.91 3.26 17.16
CA VAL A 101 -13.64 3.24 18.62
C VAL A 101 -12.28 2.59 18.87
N ILE A 102 -11.38 3.32 19.50
CA ILE A 102 -10.07 2.84 19.95
C ILE A 102 -10.18 2.39 21.41
N HIS A 103 -9.79 1.16 21.70
CA HIS A 103 -9.71 0.58 23.04
C HIS A 103 -8.26 0.49 23.43
N MET A 104 -7.82 1.38 24.31
CA MET A 104 -6.43 1.55 24.74
C MET A 104 -5.99 0.50 25.77
N ALA A 105 -4.69 0.35 25.93
CA ALA A 105 -4.08 -0.63 26.85
C ALA A 105 -4.46 -0.42 28.32
N ASP A 106 -4.77 0.80 28.73
CA ASP A 106 -5.21 1.15 30.07
C ASP A 106 -6.69 0.86 30.33
N GLY A 107 -7.41 0.32 29.34
CA GLY A 107 -8.84 0.01 29.39
C GLY A 107 -9.76 1.19 29.09
N THR A 108 -9.22 2.38 28.81
CA THR A 108 -10.02 3.52 28.35
C THR A 108 -10.35 3.41 26.86
N THR A 109 -11.33 4.18 26.42
CA THR A 109 -11.76 4.20 25.01
C THR A 109 -11.83 5.60 24.48
N GLN A 110 -11.60 5.74 23.16
CA GLN A 110 -11.82 6.99 22.44
C GLN A 110 -12.65 6.74 21.19
N THR A 111 -13.78 7.44 21.06
CA THR A 111 -14.57 7.43 19.83
C THR A 111 -14.05 8.51 18.88
N ILE A 112 -13.90 8.17 17.61
CA ILE A 112 -13.48 9.06 16.54
C ILE A 112 -14.72 9.56 15.80
N GLY A 113 -14.80 10.87 15.60
CA GLY A 113 -15.89 11.51 14.88
C GLY A 113 -17.28 11.32 15.54
N ASP A 114 -18.31 11.22 14.72
CA ASP A 114 -19.71 11.10 15.14
C ASP A 114 -20.18 9.65 15.09
N SER A 115 -20.36 9.03 16.27
CA SER A 115 -20.81 7.63 16.40
C SER A 115 -22.26 7.37 15.96
N THR A 116 -23.03 8.41 15.68
CA THR A 116 -24.42 8.28 15.20
C THR A 116 -24.53 8.14 13.70
N LYS A 117 -23.41 8.33 12.96
CA LYS A 117 -23.37 8.30 11.51
C LYS A 117 -23.13 6.91 10.96
N ASN A 118 -23.82 6.60 9.88
CA ASN A 118 -23.59 5.41 9.09
C ASN A 118 -23.81 5.77 7.61
N TYR A 119 -22.72 5.85 6.86
CA TYR A 119 -22.69 6.17 5.44
C TYR A 119 -22.52 4.93 4.56
N ARG A 120 -22.49 3.75 5.18
CA ARG A 120 -22.29 2.49 4.47
C ARG A 120 -23.47 2.20 3.57
N ALA A 121 -23.22 2.02 2.28
CA ALA A 121 -24.24 1.55 1.34
C ALA A 121 -24.68 0.13 1.69
N THR A 122 -25.97 -0.17 1.46
CA THR A 122 -26.55 -1.47 1.80
C THR A 122 -27.03 -2.19 0.56
N GLY A 123 -26.48 -3.38 0.32
CA GLY A 123 -26.91 -4.32 -0.74
C GLY A 123 -26.46 -3.93 -2.16
N GLY A 124 -26.61 -4.87 -3.08
CA GLY A 124 -26.38 -4.68 -4.50
C GLY A 124 -25.04 -5.18 -5.05
N SER A 125 -24.52 -4.54 -6.09
CA SER A 125 -23.25 -4.90 -6.71
C SER A 125 -22.06 -4.49 -5.84
N SER A 126 -20.87 -5.00 -6.16
CA SER A 126 -19.63 -4.74 -5.42
C SER A 126 -19.35 -3.25 -5.16
N GLY A 127 -19.70 -2.38 -6.10
CA GLY A 127 -19.53 -0.94 -5.96
C GLY A 127 -20.36 -0.27 -4.88
N GLN A 128 -21.33 -0.94 -4.32
CA GLN A 128 -22.22 -0.37 -3.29
C GLN A 128 -21.68 -0.57 -1.86
N PHE A 129 -20.56 -1.23 -1.70
CA PHE A 129 -19.99 -1.48 -0.38
C PHE A 129 -18.97 -0.44 0.06
N PHE A 130 -18.50 0.40 -0.84
CA PHE A 130 -17.59 1.49 -0.51
C PHE A 130 -18.33 2.62 0.21
N VAL A 131 -17.63 3.31 1.10
CA VAL A 131 -18.13 4.50 1.79
C VAL A 131 -17.77 5.74 0.97
N HIS A 132 -18.78 6.44 0.46
CA HIS A 132 -18.61 7.53 -0.51
C HIS A 132 -18.61 8.92 0.13
N GLU A 133 -19.03 9.03 1.38
CA GLU A 133 -19.21 10.30 2.08
C GLU A 133 -18.87 10.14 3.56
N GLY A 134 -18.98 11.22 4.31
CA GLY A 134 -18.65 11.26 5.73
C GLY A 134 -17.22 11.74 6.02
N SER A 135 -16.98 11.97 7.29
CA SER A 135 -15.70 12.46 7.77
C SER A 135 -14.65 11.37 7.72
N GLU A 136 -13.46 11.75 7.29
CA GLU A 136 -12.26 10.90 7.31
C GLU A 136 -11.19 11.55 8.19
N PHE A 137 -10.46 10.74 8.94
CA PHE A 137 -9.47 11.20 9.91
C PHE A 137 -8.12 10.54 9.64
N LEU A 138 -7.05 11.28 9.88
CA LEU A 138 -5.70 10.75 10.05
C LEU A 138 -5.45 10.60 11.54
N ILE A 139 -5.11 9.41 11.97
CA ILE A 139 -4.81 9.07 13.35
C ILE A 139 -3.34 8.72 13.44
N TYR A 140 -2.59 9.45 14.26
CA TYR A 140 -1.22 9.15 14.66
C TYR A 140 -1.23 8.82 16.14
N MET A 141 -0.77 7.64 16.52
CA MET A 141 -0.94 7.14 17.88
C MET A 141 0.28 6.37 18.36
N ASN A 142 0.46 6.37 19.68
CA ASN A 142 1.46 5.58 20.37
C ASN A 142 1.22 4.08 20.17
N GLY A 143 2.23 3.36 19.70
CA GLY A 143 2.12 1.93 19.37
C GLY A 143 1.94 1.03 20.58
N GLU A 144 2.59 1.34 21.70
CA GLU A 144 2.50 0.55 22.93
C GLU A 144 1.10 0.60 23.56
N THR A 145 0.51 1.78 23.59
CA THR A 145 -0.72 2.03 24.35
C THR A 145 -1.97 2.12 23.50
N GLY A 146 -1.86 2.31 22.19
CA GLY A 146 -2.99 2.62 21.31
C GLY A 146 -3.58 4.01 21.52
N LYS A 147 -2.92 4.88 22.30
CA LYS A 147 -3.42 6.22 22.60
C LYS A 147 -3.09 7.18 21.45
N PRO A 148 -4.06 7.86 20.84
CA PRO A 148 -3.79 8.86 19.83
C PRO A 148 -2.96 10.04 20.37
N TYR A 149 -1.87 10.36 19.69
CA TYR A 149 -1.18 11.63 19.83
C TYR A 149 -1.96 12.73 19.09
N GLN A 150 -2.41 12.40 17.86
CA GLN A 150 -3.17 13.31 17.03
C GLN A 150 -4.30 12.60 16.30
N VAL A 151 -5.43 13.31 16.19
CA VAL A 151 -6.55 12.97 15.32
C VAL A 151 -6.85 14.19 14.45
N LEU A 152 -6.48 14.13 13.19
CA LEU A 152 -6.59 15.23 12.24
C LEU A 152 -7.66 14.91 11.19
N THR A 153 -8.22 15.92 10.56
CA THR A 153 -8.99 15.69 9.32
C THR A 153 -8.08 15.04 8.28
N TYR A 154 -8.58 14.02 7.59
CA TYR A 154 -7.76 13.30 6.60
C TYR A 154 -7.32 14.26 5.48
N PRO A 155 -6.01 14.38 5.22
CA PRO A 155 -5.48 15.46 4.39
C PRO A 155 -5.79 15.28 2.90
N LEU A 156 -5.91 14.03 2.46
CA LEU A 156 -6.17 13.71 1.06
C LEU A 156 -7.69 13.58 0.83
N LYS A 157 -8.35 14.70 0.62
CA LYS A 157 -9.82 14.78 0.49
C LYS A 157 -10.35 13.87 -0.62
N ARG A 158 -11.49 13.23 -0.37
CA ARG A 158 -12.25 12.47 -1.38
C ARG A 158 -12.71 13.37 -2.53
N LEU A 159 -13.25 14.52 -2.19
CA LEU A 159 -13.65 15.56 -3.13
C LEU A 159 -12.98 16.89 -2.74
N GLU A 160 -12.51 17.65 -3.72
CA GLU A 160 -11.97 18.99 -3.49
C GLU A 160 -13.09 20.00 -3.26
N ASP A 161 -12.73 21.18 -2.78
CA ASP A 161 -13.70 22.24 -2.55
C ASP A 161 -14.42 22.61 -3.86
N GLY A 162 -15.73 22.48 -3.85
CA GLY A 162 -16.58 22.70 -5.01
C GLY A 162 -16.86 21.46 -5.89
N GLU A 163 -16.20 20.34 -5.64
CA GLU A 163 -16.55 19.07 -6.27
C GLU A 163 -17.70 18.41 -5.51
N THR A 164 -18.67 17.88 -6.25
CA THR A 164 -19.85 17.20 -5.67
C THR A 164 -20.15 15.87 -6.33
N ASP A 165 -19.38 15.49 -7.33
CA ASP A 165 -19.62 14.31 -8.17
C ASP A 165 -18.37 13.42 -8.18
N LEU A 166 -18.51 12.24 -7.55
CA LEU A 166 -17.41 11.28 -7.41
C LEU A 166 -16.98 10.70 -8.76
N GLU A 167 -17.95 10.37 -9.63
CA GLU A 167 -17.70 9.88 -10.98
C GLU A 167 -16.86 10.86 -11.78
N LYS A 168 -17.23 12.14 -11.74
CA LYS A 168 -16.51 13.19 -12.44
C LYS A 168 -15.12 13.42 -11.86
N ALA A 169 -14.97 13.32 -10.54
CA ALA A 169 -13.71 13.55 -9.86
C ALA A 169 -12.71 12.40 -10.03
N TRP A 170 -13.17 11.15 -10.00
CA TRP A 170 -12.31 9.96 -9.95
C TRP A 170 -12.48 9.01 -11.14
N GLY A 171 -13.53 9.20 -11.96
CA GLY A 171 -13.84 8.32 -13.08
C GLY A 171 -14.57 7.05 -12.68
N ASP A 172 -15.03 6.96 -11.44
CA ASP A 172 -16.04 6.01 -10.98
C ASP A 172 -16.92 6.64 -9.89
N GLY A 173 -18.22 6.35 -9.92
CA GLY A 173 -19.20 6.85 -8.95
C GLY A 173 -19.39 5.94 -7.74
N TYR A 174 -18.78 4.76 -7.74
CA TYR A 174 -18.96 3.79 -6.65
C TYR A 174 -17.82 3.76 -5.64
N GLY A 175 -16.76 4.54 -5.86
CA GLY A 175 -15.77 4.84 -4.85
C GLY A 175 -14.51 3.97 -4.85
N HIS A 176 -14.36 2.99 -5.72
CA HIS A 176 -13.17 2.12 -5.75
C HIS A 176 -11.87 2.94 -5.89
N ARG A 177 -11.84 3.87 -6.85
CA ARG A 177 -10.64 4.67 -7.11
C ARG A 177 -10.32 5.65 -5.99
N SER A 178 -11.37 6.20 -5.37
CA SER A 178 -11.22 7.18 -4.30
C SER A 178 -10.95 6.57 -2.92
N THR A 179 -11.08 5.25 -2.75
CA THR A 179 -10.86 4.56 -1.46
C THR A 179 -9.55 3.79 -1.40
N LYS A 180 -8.77 3.77 -2.49
CA LYS A 180 -7.42 3.18 -2.47
C LYS A 180 -6.46 4.12 -1.75
N HIS A 181 -5.88 3.61 -0.65
CA HIS A 181 -4.94 4.34 0.19
C HIS A 181 -3.64 3.55 0.31
N PHE A 182 -2.52 4.30 0.44
CA PHE A 182 -1.22 3.72 0.72
C PHE A 182 -0.55 4.54 1.82
N PHE A 183 0.19 3.84 2.69
CA PHE A 183 0.95 4.43 3.79
C PHE A 183 2.38 3.89 3.75
N GLY A 184 3.35 4.71 4.14
CA GLY A 184 4.75 4.31 4.14
C GLY A 184 5.63 5.18 5.03
N ALA A 185 6.89 4.76 5.17
CA ALA A 185 7.90 5.42 6.01
C ALA A 185 9.20 5.67 5.21
N PRO A 186 9.18 6.51 4.16
CA PRO A 186 10.38 6.84 3.39
C PRO A 186 11.33 7.76 4.16
N TYR A 187 12.62 7.63 3.90
CA TYR A 187 13.67 8.53 4.38
C TYR A 187 13.90 9.69 3.40
N LEU A 188 12.91 10.58 3.28
CA LEU A 188 12.91 11.69 2.31
C LEU A 188 13.98 12.78 2.56
N ASP A 189 14.68 12.75 3.68
CA ASP A 189 15.84 13.61 3.94
C ASP A 189 17.14 12.81 4.07
N GLY A 190 17.07 11.51 3.83
CA GLY A 190 18.18 10.57 3.99
C GLY A 190 18.62 10.33 5.42
N LYS A 191 17.85 10.76 6.43
CA LYS A 191 18.23 10.69 7.85
C LYS A 191 17.11 10.20 8.75
N LYS A 192 15.90 10.70 8.54
CA LYS A 192 14.73 10.42 9.37
C LYS A 192 13.57 9.92 8.53
N PRO A 193 12.77 8.98 9.05
CA PRO A 193 11.59 8.53 8.37
C PRO A 193 10.54 9.63 8.34
N SER A 194 9.87 9.78 7.21
CA SER A 194 8.66 10.60 7.06
C SER A 194 7.43 9.72 7.00
N ILE A 195 6.27 10.23 7.39
CA ILE A 195 4.99 9.56 7.14
C ILE A 195 4.56 9.91 5.72
N PHE A 196 4.44 8.91 4.86
CA PHE A 196 3.92 9.05 3.51
C PHE A 196 2.50 8.52 3.42
N LEU A 197 1.62 9.29 2.80
CA LEU A 197 0.24 8.90 2.51
C LEU A 197 -0.05 9.13 1.04
N ALA A 198 -0.73 8.17 0.41
CA ALA A 198 -1.28 8.36 -0.93
C ALA A 198 -2.74 7.95 -1.00
N ARG A 199 -3.48 8.52 -1.95
CA ARG A 199 -4.86 8.22 -2.27
C ARG A 199 -5.07 8.21 -3.78
N GLY A 200 -5.74 7.17 -4.26
CA GLY A 200 -6.17 7.09 -5.65
C GLY A 200 -5.46 6.05 -6.49
N ILE A 201 -6.14 5.64 -7.55
CA ILE A 201 -5.71 4.62 -8.50
C ILE A 201 -6.39 4.87 -9.85
N TYR A 202 -5.80 4.41 -10.97
CA TYR A 202 -6.30 4.52 -12.35
C TYR A 202 -6.40 5.92 -12.95
N THR A 203 -6.62 6.95 -12.14
CA THR A 203 -6.89 8.32 -12.65
C THR A 203 -6.18 9.36 -11.81
N ARG A 204 -6.90 10.00 -10.91
CA ARG A 204 -6.38 10.98 -9.97
C ARG A 204 -5.50 10.30 -8.91
N HIS A 205 -4.40 10.97 -8.57
CA HIS A 205 -3.53 10.58 -7.47
C HIS A 205 -3.25 11.78 -6.59
N LYS A 206 -3.27 11.55 -5.28
CA LYS A 206 -2.92 12.55 -4.26
C LYS A 206 -1.91 11.95 -3.32
N MET A 207 -0.92 12.72 -2.92
CA MET A 207 0.12 12.31 -1.97
C MET A 207 0.44 13.43 -1.01
N ILE A 208 0.88 13.07 0.18
CA ILE A 208 1.38 13.98 1.19
C ILE A 208 2.46 13.28 2.02
N ALA A 209 3.47 14.01 2.39
CA ALA A 209 4.46 13.56 3.35
C ALA A 209 4.51 14.48 4.57
N TYR A 210 4.71 13.88 5.74
CA TYR A 210 4.87 14.59 7.01
C TYR A 210 6.18 14.21 7.66
N ASP A 211 6.80 15.20 8.31
CA ASP A 211 7.85 14.97 9.28
C ASP A 211 7.24 15.00 10.70
N VAL A 212 7.70 14.10 11.54
CA VAL A 212 7.29 14.02 12.93
C VAL A 212 8.22 14.89 13.78
N ASP A 213 7.65 15.71 14.65
CA ASP A 213 8.39 16.37 15.72
C ASP A 213 8.44 15.43 16.93
N PRO A 214 9.61 14.87 17.29
CA PRO A 214 9.72 13.86 18.34
C PRO A 214 9.39 14.42 19.75
N ALA A 215 9.49 15.72 19.96
CA ALA A 215 9.21 16.32 21.27
C ALA A 215 7.71 16.54 21.52
N THR A 216 6.93 16.74 20.47
CA THR A 216 5.51 17.11 20.56
C THR A 216 4.59 16.10 19.87
N HIS A 217 5.13 15.13 19.14
CA HIS A 217 4.44 14.20 18.25
C HIS A 217 3.52 14.91 17.24
N SER A 218 3.89 16.14 16.85
CA SER A 218 3.15 16.89 15.85
C SER A 218 3.60 16.54 14.43
N LEU A 219 2.63 16.49 13.51
CA LEU A 219 2.85 16.21 12.11
C LEU A 219 3.03 17.51 11.33
N ASN A 220 4.21 17.70 10.77
CA ASN A 220 4.57 18.87 9.97
C ASN A 220 4.58 18.48 8.49
N VAL A 221 3.76 19.14 7.67
CA VAL A 221 3.73 18.86 6.23
C VAL A 221 5.09 19.14 5.60
N ARG A 222 5.72 18.11 5.01
CA ARG A 222 6.94 18.25 4.21
C ARG A 222 6.61 18.73 2.82
N TRP A 223 5.75 18.01 2.12
CA TRP A 223 5.23 18.36 0.79
C TRP A 223 3.87 17.75 0.52
N THR A 224 3.20 18.27 -0.48
CA THR A 224 1.97 17.71 -1.05
C THR A 224 2.10 17.58 -2.56
N TRP A 225 1.54 16.53 -3.11
CA TRP A 225 1.48 16.29 -4.54
C TRP A 225 0.05 15.93 -4.96
N ASN A 226 -0.40 16.46 -6.09
CA ASN A 226 -1.77 16.23 -6.55
C ASN A 226 -1.82 16.23 -8.07
N CYS A 227 -2.37 15.17 -8.66
CA CYS A 227 -2.60 15.03 -10.07
C CYS A 227 -4.09 14.87 -10.36
N ASN A 228 -4.80 16.00 -10.48
CA ASN A 228 -6.24 16.05 -10.77
C ASN A 228 -6.55 16.24 -12.26
N ASN A 229 -5.56 16.56 -13.07
CA ASN A 229 -5.74 16.92 -14.47
C ASN A 229 -5.41 15.74 -15.38
N SER A 230 -6.39 15.28 -16.15
CA SER A 230 -6.21 14.18 -17.12
C SER A 230 -5.22 14.49 -18.27
N SER A 231 -4.85 15.76 -18.47
CA SER A 231 -3.80 16.14 -19.40
C SER A 231 -2.39 16.07 -18.81
N SER A 232 -2.27 15.81 -17.52
CA SER A 232 -0.98 15.64 -16.86
C SER A 232 -0.34 14.32 -17.27
N PRO A 233 0.99 14.28 -17.52
CA PRO A 233 1.69 13.02 -17.81
C PRO A 233 1.70 12.03 -16.64
N TRP A 234 1.32 12.47 -15.45
CA TRP A 234 1.25 11.69 -14.23
C TRP A 234 -0.13 11.07 -13.96
N TYR A 235 -1.14 11.47 -14.75
CA TYR A 235 -2.51 11.01 -14.55
C TYR A 235 -2.68 9.57 -15.02
N GLY A 236 -3.19 8.72 -14.15
CA GLY A 236 -3.45 7.34 -14.47
C GLY A 236 -2.26 6.38 -14.36
N GLU A 237 -1.12 6.84 -13.83
CA GLU A 237 0.11 6.06 -13.79
C GLU A 237 0.27 5.17 -12.55
N GLY A 238 -0.55 5.36 -11.50
CA GLY A 238 -0.46 4.62 -10.23
C GLY A 238 -1.02 3.20 -10.31
N TYR A 239 -0.39 2.28 -9.56
CA TYR A 239 -0.71 0.86 -9.51
C TYR A 239 -1.43 0.45 -8.21
N HIS A 240 -1.70 -0.85 -8.06
CA HIS A 240 -2.23 -1.45 -6.83
C HIS A 240 -1.19 -1.57 -5.71
N ASN A 241 0.08 -1.39 -6.01
CA ASN A 241 1.17 -1.32 -5.06
C ASN A 241 2.09 -0.14 -5.37
N TYR A 242 2.98 0.17 -4.42
CA TYR A 242 4.02 1.17 -4.56
C TYR A 242 5.31 0.65 -3.92
N GLY A 243 6.42 1.33 -4.16
CA GLY A 243 7.72 1.06 -3.54
C GLY A 243 8.35 2.32 -2.98
N ILE A 244 9.28 2.13 -2.06
CA ILE A 244 10.14 3.17 -1.51
C ILE A 244 11.57 2.74 -1.80
N ALA A 245 12.37 3.58 -2.42
CA ALA A 245 13.77 3.29 -2.74
C ALA A 245 14.53 4.57 -3.11
N ASP A 246 15.81 4.63 -2.75
CA ASP A 246 16.76 5.62 -3.26
C ASP A 246 17.13 5.25 -4.70
N VAL A 247 16.34 5.73 -5.68
CA VAL A 247 16.47 5.28 -7.08
C VAL A 247 17.59 5.97 -7.85
N ASP A 248 18.00 7.16 -7.43
CA ASP A 248 19.05 7.94 -8.09
C ASP A 248 20.37 8.00 -7.27
N TRP A 249 20.36 7.33 -6.09
CA TRP A 249 21.50 7.18 -5.19
C TRP A 249 22.02 8.50 -4.63
N ASP A 250 21.09 9.42 -4.35
CA ASP A 250 21.41 10.67 -3.66
C ASP A 250 21.39 10.54 -2.12
N GLY A 251 20.99 9.38 -1.61
CA GLY A 251 20.88 9.05 -0.17
C GLY A 251 19.53 9.36 0.42
N ARG A 252 18.50 9.61 -0.39
CA ARG A 252 17.12 9.83 0.01
C ARG A 252 16.20 8.89 -0.76
N ASP A 253 15.05 8.60 -0.17
CA ASP A 253 14.09 7.72 -0.80
C ASP A 253 13.14 8.47 -1.74
N GLU A 254 12.86 7.88 -2.89
CA GLU A 254 11.79 8.22 -3.82
C GLU A 254 10.59 7.30 -3.62
N ILE A 255 9.44 7.76 -4.11
CA ILE A 255 8.21 6.98 -4.15
C ILE A 255 8.01 6.42 -5.56
N VAL A 256 8.25 5.12 -5.72
CA VAL A 256 7.98 4.39 -6.95
C VAL A 256 6.49 4.03 -6.98
N TYR A 257 5.71 4.73 -7.80
CA TYR A 257 4.25 4.63 -7.78
C TYR A 257 3.70 4.19 -9.14
N GLY A 258 3.87 2.90 -9.44
CA GLY A 258 3.45 2.31 -10.70
C GLY A 258 4.33 2.73 -11.87
N SER A 259 3.73 3.35 -12.88
CA SER A 259 4.42 3.83 -14.07
C SER A 259 5.16 5.16 -13.85
N MET A 260 5.13 5.72 -12.65
CA MET A 260 5.80 6.98 -12.30
C MET A 260 6.67 6.84 -11.03
N VAL A 261 7.59 7.77 -10.87
CA VAL A 261 8.42 7.97 -9.66
C VAL A 261 8.26 9.43 -9.22
N ILE A 262 8.02 9.60 -7.93
CA ILE A 262 7.97 10.91 -7.27
C ILE A 262 9.22 11.06 -6.43
N ASP A 263 9.93 12.14 -6.63
CA ASP A 263 11.18 12.51 -6.01
C ASP A 263 11.00 12.84 -4.50
N ASP A 264 12.06 12.73 -3.70
CA ASP A 264 12.13 13.02 -2.26
C ASP A 264 11.51 14.36 -1.88
N ASN A 265 11.59 15.32 -2.79
CA ASN A 265 11.09 16.70 -2.65
C ASN A 265 9.62 16.87 -3.05
N GLY A 266 8.92 15.79 -3.44
CA GLY A 266 7.51 15.81 -3.84
C GLY A 266 7.25 16.27 -5.27
N HIS A 267 8.27 16.35 -6.13
CA HIS A 267 8.10 16.57 -7.56
C HIS A 267 8.10 15.25 -8.33
N GLY A 268 7.48 15.24 -9.50
CA GLY A 268 7.58 14.06 -10.35
C GLY A 268 9.00 13.94 -10.91
N LEU A 269 9.65 12.78 -10.67
CA LEU A 269 11.00 12.49 -11.16
C LEU A 269 10.94 11.92 -12.59
N SER A 270 10.19 10.86 -12.79
CA SER A 270 10.09 10.17 -14.07
C SER A 270 8.74 9.48 -14.26
N THR A 271 8.31 9.33 -15.52
CA THR A 271 7.10 8.57 -15.88
C THR A 271 7.22 7.96 -17.27
N THR A 272 6.62 6.78 -17.45
CA THR A 272 6.60 6.09 -18.75
C THR A 272 5.43 6.52 -19.63
N GLY A 273 4.33 7.02 -19.06
CA GLY A 273 3.09 7.25 -19.79
C GLY A 273 2.39 5.97 -20.23
N LEU A 274 2.72 4.81 -19.63
CA LEU A 274 2.11 3.52 -20.00
C LEU A 274 0.80 3.24 -19.26
N GLY A 275 0.46 4.11 -18.30
CA GLY A 275 -0.76 4.00 -17.52
C GLY A 275 -0.70 2.98 -16.41
N HIS A 276 -1.87 2.63 -15.92
CA HIS A 276 -2.08 1.72 -14.80
C HIS A 276 -1.60 0.28 -15.06
N GLY A 277 -1.27 -0.41 -13.97
CA GLY A 277 -0.96 -1.84 -13.90
C GLY A 277 -1.10 -2.36 -12.47
N ASP A 278 -0.84 -3.65 -12.27
CA ASP A 278 -1.13 -4.33 -11.01
C ASP A 278 0.08 -4.53 -10.12
N ALA A 279 1.24 -4.80 -10.69
CA ALA A 279 2.42 -5.15 -9.92
C ALA A 279 3.68 -4.45 -10.44
N GLN A 280 4.53 -4.05 -9.50
CA GLN A 280 5.85 -3.47 -9.76
C GLN A 280 6.86 -3.94 -8.73
N HIS A 281 8.10 -4.03 -9.15
CA HIS A 281 9.26 -4.26 -8.31
C HIS A 281 10.35 -3.27 -8.68
N CYS A 282 11.00 -2.69 -7.66
CA CYS A 282 12.15 -1.81 -7.80
C CYS A 282 13.36 -2.45 -7.11
N GLY A 283 14.53 -2.29 -7.69
CA GLY A 283 15.79 -2.79 -7.15
C GLY A 283 16.94 -2.64 -8.15
N ASP A 284 18.16 -2.95 -7.70
CA ASP A 284 19.33 -3.10 -8.55
C ASP A 284 19.25 -4.48 -9.24
N PHE A 285 18.48 -4.55 -10.33
CA PHE A 285 18.23 -5.80 -11.06
C PHE A 285 19.35 -6.13 -12.06
N ASN A 286 20.05 -5.11 -12.51
CA ASN A 286 21.17 -5.27 -13.44
C ASN A 286 22.46 -4.70 -12.86
N PRO A 287 23.30 -5.51 -12.25
CA PRO A 287 24.52 -5.04 -11.56
C PRO A 287 25.56 -4.38 -12.49
N TYR A 288 25.30 -4.34 -13.79
CA TYR A 288 26.16 -3.67 -14.79
C TYR A 288 25.67 -2.27 -15.18
N ILE A 289 24.53 -1.84 -14.66
CA ILE A 289 23.96 -0.50 -14.85
C ILE A 289 23.97 0.20 -13.48
N HIS A 290 24.39 1.44 -13.45
CA HIS A 290 24.34 2.23 -12.22
C HIS A 290 22.93 2.76 -11.99
N GLY A 291 22.42 2.64 -10.77
CA GLY A 291 21.08 3.07 -10.36
C GLY A 291 20.17 1.89 -10.05
N GLN A 292 18.91 2.17 -9.87
CA GLN A 292 17.91 1.14 -9.69
C GLN A 292 17.00 1.05 -10.91
N GLU A 293 16.43 -0.13 -11.09
CA GLU A 293 15.49 -0.40 -12.16
C GLU A 293 14.12 -0.78 -11.63
N ILE A 294 13.13 -0.67 -12.50
CA ILE A 294 11.76 -1.09 -12.22
C ILE A 294 11.34 -2.12 -13.25
N PHE A 295 10.86 -3.27 -12.76
CA PHE A 295 10.13 -4.24 -13.56
C PHE A 295 8.65 -4.23 -13.14
N ASN A 296 7.74 -4.11 -14.11
CA ASN A 296 6.32 -4.07 -13.83
C ASN A 296 5.46 -4.61 -14.96
N CYS A 297 4.23 -5.02 -14.62
CA CYS A 297 3.19 -5.34 -15.58
C CYS A 297 2.16 -4.21 -15.67
N ASN A 298 1.77 -3.91 -16.89
CA ASN A 298 0.75 -2.91 -17.20
C ASN A 298 -0.58 -3.57 -17.57
N GLU A 299 -1.68 -2.94 -17.17
CA GLU A 299 -3.05 -3.23 -17.62
C GLU A 299 -3.42 -2.35 -18.81
N THR A 300 -3.19 -1.03 -18.70
CA THR A 300 -3.61 -0.07 -19.73
C THR A 300 -2.89 -0.26 -21.06
N GLN A 301 -1.60 -0.55 -21.02
CA GLN A 301 -0.79 -0.88 -22.20
C GLN A 301 -0.01 -2.17 -21.91
N PRO A 302 -0.67 -3.34 -22.00
CA PRO A 302 -0.06 -4.59 -21.59
C PRO A 302 1.19 -4.95 -22.42
N ILE A 303 2.16 -5.72 -21.95
CA ILE A 303 2.16 -6.59 -20.75
C ILE A 303 3.17 -6.07 -19.75
N ASN A 304 4.48 -6.19 -20.05
CA ASN A 304 5.58 -5.88 -19.15
C ASN A 304 6.41 -4.74 -19.65
N ASN A 305 7.02 -4.01 -18.73
CA ASN A 305 8.17 -3.18 -19.04
C ASN A 305 9.24 -3.29 -17.96
N TYR A 306 10.48 -3.12 -18.41
CA TYR A 306 11.68 -3.04 -17.61
C TYR A 306 12.40 -1.74 -17.96
N ARG A 307 12.67 -0.92 -16.97
CA ARG A 307 13.14 0.44 -17.18
C ARG A 307 14.08 0.92 -16.09
N ASP A 308 14.82 1.95 -16.41
CA ASP A 308 15.55 2.81 -15.49
C ASP A 308 14.55 3.56 -14.58
N ALA A 309 14.76 3.55 -13.28
CA ALA A 309 13.84 4.16 -12.32
C ALA A 309 13.90 5.70 -12.36
N THR A 310 15.11 6.27 -12.51
CA THR A 310 15.34 7.72 -12.47
C THR A 310 14.85 8.43 -13.72
N THR A 311 15.02 7.80 -14.91
CA THR A 311 14.74 8.44 -16.20
C THR A 311 13.51 7.91 -16.91
N SER A 312 12.94 6.80 -16.45
CA SER A 312 11.91 6.01 -17.14
C SER A 312 12.30 5.50 -18.53
N LYS A 313 13.61 5.46 -18.84
CA LYS A 313 14.09 4.85 -20.07
C LYS A 313 13.79 3.37 -20.08
N ILE A 314 12.97 2.95 -21.01
CA ILE A 314 12.59 1.55 -21.17
C ILE A 314 13.77 0.78 -21.80
N TYR A 315 14.25 -0.25 -21.11
CA TYR A 315 15.28 -1.16 -21.59
C TYR A 315 14.67 -2.33 -22.37
N TYR A 316 13.56 -2.85 -21.88
CA TYR A 316 12.85 -3.94 -22.52
C TYR A 316 11.33 -3.84 -22.26
N ARG A 317 10.55 -4.22 -23.26
CA ARG A 317 9.10 -4.21 -23.16
C ARG A 317 8.50 -5.32 -24.00
N THR A 318 7.56 -6.05 -23.42
CA THR A 318 6.65 -6.92 -24.17
C THR A 318 5.29 -6.29 -24.30
N THR A 319 4.58 -6.63 -25.35
CA THR A 319 3.23 -6.10 -25.63
C THR A 319 2.28 -7.24 -25.93
N GLY A 320 1.02 -7.07 -25.57
CA GLY A 320 -0.02 -8.04 -25.78
C GLY A 320 -1.40 -7.43 -25.62
N SER A 321 -2.42 -8.27 -25.55
CA SER A 321 -3.82 -7.85 -25.37
C SER A 321 -4.38 -8.20 -24.00
N ASN A 322 -3.64 -8.96 -23.19
CA ASN A 322 -4.08 -9.44 -21.90
C ASN A 322 -3.45 -8.62 -20.79
N ASP A 323 -4.26 -8.26 -19.81
CA ASP A 323 -3.79 -7.81 -18.53
C ASP A 323 -3.01 -8.94 -17.85
N ALA A 324 -1.75 -8.68 -17.47
CA ALA A 324 -0.92 -9.69 -16.82
C ALA A 324 -1.34 -9.94 -15.37
N GLY A 325 -1.84 -8.92 -14.68
CA GLY A 325 -2.36 -8.99 -13.33
C GLY A 325 -1.34 -9.30 -12.23
N ARG A 326 -0.23 -9.94 -12.59
CA ARG A 326 0.85 -10.33 -11.66
C ARG A 326 2.19 -10.24 -12.35
N ALA A 327 3.19 -9.79 -11.59
CA ALA A 327 4.59 -9.78 -11.99
C ALA A 327 5.49 -9.83 -10.76
N ILE A 328 6.69 -10.40 -10.92
CA ILE A 328 7.73 -10.46 -9.90
C ILE A 328 9.09 -10.32 -10.56
N ALA A 329 10.04 -9.69 -9.90
CA ALA A 329 11.43 -9.64 -10.33
C ALA A 329 12.35 -9.94 -9.16
N GLY A 330 13.35 -10.79 -9.39
CA GLY A 330 14.31 -11.19 -8.36
C GLY A 330 15.44 -12.06 -8.90
N ASN A 331 16.39 -12.36 -8.04
CA ASN A 331 17.51 -13.24 -8.32
C ASN A 331 17.09 -14.71 -8.09
N PHE A 332 16.41 -15.31 -9.07
CA PHE A 332 15.84 -16.66 -8.93
C PHE A 332 16.78 -17.79 -9.43
N SER A 333 17.99 -17.50 -9.90
CA SER A 333 18.87 -18.55 -10.43
C SER A 333 20.32 -18.10 -10.58
N ASP A 334 21.26 -18.92 -10.11
CA ASP A 334 22.70 -18.75 -10.29
C ASP A 334 23.16 -18.81 -11.77
N ASP A 335 22.34 -19.39 -12.66
CA ASP A 335 22.68 -19.52 -14.07
C ASP A 335 22.62 -18.19 -14.83
N TYR A 336 21.96 -17.18 -14.23
CA TYR A 336 21.75 -15.88 -14.85
C TYR A 336 22.22 -14.75 -13.92
N PRO A 337 23.18 -13.92 -14.35
CA PRO A 337 23.59 -12.77 -13.54
C PRO A 337 22.44 -11.76 -13.47
N GLY A 338 22.25 -11.16 -12.28
CA GLY A 338 21.18 -10.20 -12.02
C GLY A 338 19.79 -10.83 -11.96
N ALA A 339 18.76 -10.01 -12.02
CA ALA A 339 17.41 -10.48 -11.80
C ALA A 339 16.73 -11.06 -13.05
N ILE A 340 15.75 -11.93 -12.79
CA ILE A 340 14.81 -12.46 -13.75
C ILE A 340 13.45 -11.82 -13.49
N GLY A 341 12.81 -11.29 -14.54
CA GLY A 341 11.44 -10.81 -14.51
C GLY A 341 10.48 -11.91 -14.94
N LEU A 342 9.43 -12.12 -14.15
CA LEU A 342 8.37 -13.09 -14.39
C LEU A 342 7.03 -12.38 -14.40
N SER A 343 6.11 -12.74 -15.29
CA SER A 343 4.73 -12.27 -15.25
C SER A 343 3.79 -13.24 -15.92
N ALA A 344 2.49 -13.15 -15.62
CA ALA A 344 1.47 -13.88 -16.33
C ALA A 344 1.46 -13.50 -17.82
N TYR A 345 1.19 -14.47 -18.68
CA TYR A 345 1.11 -14.34 -20.14
C TYR A 345 2.42 -14.00 -20.85
N ASP A 346 3.58 -14.12 -20.18
CA ASP A 346 4.87 -13.90 -20.82
C ASP A 346 5.91 -14.95 -20.37
N SER A 347 6.96 -15.13 -21.16
CA SER A 347 8.09 -15.99 -20.81
C SER A 347 9.04 -15.24 -19.91
N PRO A 348 9.80 -15.93 -19.04
CA PRO A 348 10.80 -15.31 -18.19
C PRO A 348 11.80 -14.45 -18.94
N ILE A 349 12.15 -13.31 -18.37
CA ILE A 349 12.99 -12.28 -18.99
C ILE A 349 14.27 -12.12 -18.17
N SER A 350 15.42 -12.25 -18.79
CA SER A 350 16.69 -11.80 -18.20
C SER A 350 16.76 -10.27 -18.24
N LEU A 351 16.78 -9.64 -17.07
CA LEU A 351 16.83 -8.18 -16.97
C LEU A 351 18.23 -7.62 -17.30
N VAL A 352 19.26 -8.45 -17.26
CA VAL A 352 20.61 -8.10 -17.75
C VAL A 352 20.70 -8.14 -19.26
N LYS A 353 20.11 -9.17 -19.90
CA LYS A 353 20.18 -9.35 -21.35
C LYS A 353 19.06 -8.60 -22.11
N ASN A 354 18.09 -8.04 -21.40
CA ASN A 354 16.92 -7.38 -21.97
C ASN A 354 16.15 -8.24 -22.98
N GLY A 355 15.85 -9.47 -22.58
CA GLY A 355 15.15 -10.39 -23.45
C GLY A 355 14.75 -11.71 -22.80
N HIS A 356 13.91 -12.46 -23.46
CA HIS A 356 13.45 -13.76 -22.97
C HIS A 356 14.60 -14.75 -22.75
N ILE A 357 14.41 -15.62 -21.80
CA ILE A 357 15.35 -16.71 -21.50
C ILE A 357 14.93 -17.93 -22.32
N ASP A 358 15.82 -18.39 -23.21
CA ASP A 358 15.57 -19.53 -24.08
C ASP A 358 15.31 -20.81 -23.26
N GLY A 359 14.20 -21.49 -23.60
CA GLY A 359 13.83 -22.77 -22.96
C GLY A 359 13.24 -22.67 -21.57
N MET A 360 13.10 -21.47 -21.01
CA MET A 360 12.42 -21.25 -19.74
C MET A 360 10.96 -20.89 -19.97
N SER A 361 10.07 -21.36 -19.07
CA SER A 361 8.64 -21.07 -19.09
C SER A 361 8.20 -20.57 -17.72
N SER A 362 7.28 -19.62 -17.69
CA SER A 362 6.61 -19.17 -16.47
C SER A 362 5.50 -20.13 -16.00
N THR A 363 5.19 -21.16 -16.74
CA THR A 363 4.13 -22.11 -16.39
C THR A 363 4.40 -22.81 -15.06
N GLY A 364 3.55 -22.57 -14.09
CA GLY A 364 3.67 -23.14 -12.74
C GLY A 364 4.59 -22.38 -11.77
N ILE A 365 5.16 -21.26 -12.20
CA ILE A 365 5.84 -20.32 -11.31
C ILE A 365 4.79 -19.35 -10.74
N THR A 366 4.87 -19.09 -9.46
CA THR A 366 4.02 -18.10 -8.80
C THR A 366 4.66 -16.70 -8.91
N GLU A 367 3.84 -15.65 -8.96
CA GLU A 367 4.31 -14.31 -9.33
C GLU A 367 3.84 -13.24 -8.34
N ASN A 368 3.47 -13.65 -7.09
CA ASN A 368 2.96 -12.72 -6.10
C ASN A 368 4.05 -12.21 -5.15
N PHE A 369 4.87 -13.12 -4.58
CA PHE A 369 5.83 -12.78 -3.54
C PHE A 369 7.19 -13.43 -3.82
N ARG A 370 8.25 -12.75 -3.38
CA ARG A 370 9.59 -13.29 -3.31
C ARG A 370 10.09 -13.29 -1.87
N ILE A 371 10.93 -14.26 -1.56
CA ILE A 371 11.44 -14.47 -0.21
C ILE A 371 12.82 -15.14 -0.29
N TYR A 372 13.69 -14.87 0.68
CA TYR A 372 14.85 -15.68 0.95
C TYR A 372 14.46 -16.78 1.93
N TRP A 373 14.23 -17.99 1.44
CA TRP A 373 13.65 -19.06 2.25
C TRP A 373 14.69 -20.01 2.86
N ASP A 374 15.66 -20.48 2.10
CA ASP A 374 16.55 -21.54 2.52
C ASP A 374 17.96 -21.07 2.93
N GLY A 375 18.21 -19.76 2.86
CA GLY A 375 19.41 -19.12 3.38
C GLY A 375 20.58 -19.05 2.39
N ASP A 376 20.35 -19.35 1.12
CA ASP A 376 21.29 -19.01 0.06
C ASP A 376 21.08 -17.58 -0.46
N LEU A 377 21.71 -17.20 -1.57
CA LEU A 377 21.62 -15.85 -2.13
C LEU A 377 20.55 -15.72 -3.24
N ASN A 378 19.86 -16.81 -3.54
CA ASN A 378 18.73 -16.76 -4.48
C ASN A 378 17.45 -16.44 -3.74
N GLU A 379 16.53 -15.83 -4.45
CA GLU A 379 15.19 -15.58 -3.98
C GLU A 379 14.23 -16.69 -4.48
N GLU A 380 13.33 -17.14 -3.63
CA GLU A 380 12.26 -18.05 -4.02
C GLU A 380 11.00 -17.27 -4.37
N SER A 381 10.25 -17.84 -5.29
CA SER A 381 8.90 -17.37 -5.61
C SER A 381 7.90 -18.03 -4.64
N MET A 382 7.09 -17.23 -3.97
CA MET A 382 6.09 -17.70 -3.02
C MET A 382 4.69 -17.21 -3.40
N ASP A 383 3.72 -18.11 -3.22
CA ASP A 383 2.30 -17.79 -3.34
C ASP A 383 1.49 -18.72 -2.44
N TYR A 384 0.20 -18.44 -2.29
CA TYR A 384 -0.70 -19.39 -1.67
C TYR A 384 -1.53 -20.12 -2.73
N THR A 385 -1.78 -21.40 -2.53
CA THR A 385 -2.61 -22.19 -3.42
C THR A 385 -4.04 -22.27 -2.91
N ASN A 386 -4.97 -21.61 -3.61
CA ASN A 386 -6.42 -21.74 -3.41
C ASN A 386 -6.89 -21.54 -1.95
N GLY A 387 -6.22 -20.69 -1.19
CA GLY A 387 -6.60 -20.42 0.19
C GLY A 387 -6.57 -21.67 1.10
N LYS A 388 -5.69 -22.61 0.81
CA LYS A 388 -5.57 -23.88 1.56
C LYS A 388 -4.17 -24.06 2.12
#